data_96e17b09a24755e69d7ac6c2a1aa0207
#
_entry.id   96e17b09a24755e69d7ac6c2a1aa0207
#
_cell.length_a   1.000
_cell.length_b   1.000
_cell.length_c   1.000
_cell.angle_alpha   90.00
_cell.angle_beta   90.00
_cell.angle_gamma   90.00
#
_symmetry.space_group_name_H-M   'P 1'
#
loop_
_entity.id
_entity.type
_entity.pdbx_description
1 polymer ?
#
loop_
_entity_poly.entity_id
_entity_poly.type
_entity_poly.pdbx_seq_one_letter_code
_entity_poly.pdbx_strand_id
1 'polypeptide(L)'
;MAKEIKTIGVLTSGGDAPGMNAAIRAVVRTAIARGLKVKGIKKGYQGLLNEEIIDMEAKDVSDIIQRGGTILGTARCLEFKEAEGQKKGAEICKKHGIDGIVVIGGDGSYRGAQALSRLGINTIGLPGTIDLDIACTEYTIGFDTAVNTAMQAIDKVKDTSSSHERCSIIEVMGRNAGYIALRCGIANGAEDILLPEKYDYNEQNIINNIITNRKHGKTHHIIINAEGIGHSTSMARRIEAATGIETRATILGYMQRGGSPTAKDRYYASIMGAYAVDIMLEGKTNRVVGYQHGEFIDFDIEEALQMEKGINEYQFEVSHLLSI
;
A
#
# COMPACT_ATOMS: atom_id res chain seq x y z
N MET A 1 35.73 7.34 -6.85
CA MET A 1 34.77 8.19 -7.60
C MET A 1 33.46 7.42 -7.71
N ALA A 2 32.35 8.02 -7.37
CA ALA A 2 31.03 7.40 -7.59
C ALA A 2 30.87 7.10 -9.09
N LYS A 3 30.33 5.94 -9.44
CA LYS A 3 30.09 5.55 -10.82
C LYS A 3 29.04 6.49 -11.40
N GLU A 4 29.32 7.08 -12.56
CA GLU A 4 28.36 7.94 -13.27
C GLU A 4 27.12 7.12 -13.65
N ILE A 5 25.93 7.59 -13.28
CA ILE A 5 24.64 6.98 -13.63
C ILE A 5 24.26 7.42 -15.05
N LYS A 6 24.08 6.47 -15.96
CA LYS A 6 23.67 6.71 -17.36
C LYS A 6 22.35 6.02 -17.72
N THR A 7 22.07 4.89 -17.08
CA THR A 7 20.85 4.11 -17.33
C THR A 7 20.23 3.68 -16.00
N ILE A 8 18.96 3.98 -15.81
CA ILE A 8 18.21 3.51 -14.66
C ILE A 8 17.13 2.51 -15.06
N GLY A 9 16.95 1.49 -14.21
CA GLY A 9 15.82 0.58 -14.27
C GLY A 9 14.67 1.08 -13.42
N VAL A 10 13.44 0.73 -13.76
CA VAL A 10 12.27 0.90 -12.91
C VAL A 10 11.46 -0.38 -12.89
N LEU A 11 11.03 -0.81 -11.71
CA LEU A 11 10.17 -1.97 -11.53
C LEU A 11 9.11 -1.72 -10.45
N THR A 12 8.02 -2.48 -10.54
CA THR A 12 7.01 -2.61 -9.49
C THR A 12 7.05 -4.01 -8.91
N SER A 13 6.98 -4.14 -7.58
CA SER A 13 7.13 -5.41 -6.87
C SER A 13 6.15 -5.50 -5.70
N GLY A 14 5.69 -6.70 -5.39
CA GLY A 14 4.69 -6.94 -4.35
C GLY A 14 3.27 -6.86 -4.86
N GLY A 15 2.33 -6.41 -4.02
CA GLY A 15 0.96 -6.13 -4.45
C GLY A 15 0.89 -4.84 -5.26
N ASP A 16 0.02 -4.81 -6.25
CA ASP A 16 -0.25 -3.59 -6.98
C ASP A 16 -1.01 -2.57 -6.09
N ALA A 17 -0.79 -1.29 -6.39
CA ALA A 17 -1.42 -0.18 -5.69
C ALA A 17 -1.78 0.93 -6.69
N PRO A 18 -2.96 1.55 -6.57
CA PRO A 18 -3.33 2.66 -7.45
C PRO A 18 -2.40 3.85 -7.23
N GLY A 19 -1.77 4.32 -8.32
CA GLY A 19 -0.71 5.34 -8.28
C GLY A 19 0.68 4.80 -8.67
N MET A 20 0.88 3.49 -8.75
CA MET A 20 2.13 2.91 -9.25
C MET A 20 2.46 3.40 -10.67
N ASN A 21 1.47 3.52 -11.54
CA ASN A 21 1.67 4.08 -12.89
C ASN A 21 2.10 5.54 -12.86
N ALA A 22 1.58 6.34 -11.93
CA ALA A 22 2.01 7.73 -11.75
C ALA A 22 3.47 7.80 -11.31
N ALA A 23 3.90 6.90 -10.40
CA ALA A 23 5.29 6.78 -9.96
C ALA A 23 6.22 6.35 -11.12
N ILE A 24 5.85 5.30 -11.87
CA ILE A 24 6.60 4.87 -13.08
C ILE A 24 6.76 6.05 -14.05
N ARG A 25 5.66 6.74 -14.34
CA ARG A 25 5.67 7.91 -15.23
C ARG A 25 6.62 8.99 -14.74
N ALA A 26 6.60 9.29 -13.46
CA ALA A 26 7.47 10.30 -12.87
C ALA A 26 8.95 9.91 -12.98
N VAL A 27 9.29 8.67 -12.62
CA VAL A 27 10.66 8.14 -12.73
C VAL A 27 11.15 8.23 -14.18
N VAL A 28 10.37 7.71 -15.14
CA VAL A 28 10.76 7.67 -16.55
C VAL A 28 10.96 9.09 -17.11
N ARG A 29 9.99 9.97 -16.89
CA ARG A 29 10.07 11.34 -17.44
C ARG A 29 11.17 12.17 -16.81
N THR A 30 11.36 12.08 -15.50
CA THR A 30 12.43 12.79 -14.79
C THR A 30 13.81 12.29 -15.26
N ALA A 31 13.99 10.98 -15.37
CA ALA A 31 15.24 10.41 -15.84
C ALA A 31 15.59 10.87 -17.27
N ILE A 32 14.63 10.83 -18.19
CA ILE A 32 14.82 11.30 -19.56
C ILE A 32 15.14 12.82 -19.59
N ALA A 33 14.44 13.62 -18.78
CA ALA A 33 14.70 15.06 -18.67
C ALA A 33 16.10 15.37 -18.11
N ARG A 34 16.67 14.47 -17.32
CA ARG A 34 18.05 14.52 -16.80
C ARG A 34 19.08 13.88 -17.75
N GLY A 35 18.68 13.46 -18.95
CA GLY A 35 19.57 12.88 -19.96
C GLY A 35 19.90 11.40 -19.77
N LEU A 36 19.15 10.69 -18.92
CA LEU A 36 19.37 9.27 -18.65
C LEU A 36 18.57 8.40 -19.63
N LYS A 37 19.06 7.18 -19.86
CA LYS A 37 18.29 6.09 -20.48
C LYS A 37 17.47 5.38 -19.41
N VAL A 38 16.29 4.90 -19.78
CA VAL A 38 15.40 4.19 -18.87
C VAL A 38 15.05 2.80 -19.39
N LYS A 39 15.10 1.83 -18.50
CA LYS A 39 14.68 0.46 -18.75
C LYS A 39 13.53 0.08 -17.81
N GLY A 40 12.40 -0.34 -18.39
CA GLY A 40 11.29 -0.92 -17.63
C GLY A 40 11.53 -2.41 -17.41
N ILE A 41 11.50 -2.86 -16.16
CA ILE A 41 11.63 -4.26 -15.79
C ILE A 41 10.23 -4.78 -15.51
N LYS A 42 9.72 -5.68 -16.35
CA LYS A 42 8.38 -6.23 -16.20
C LYS A 42 8.33 -7.27 -15.07
N LYS A 43 7.18 -7.40 -14.41
CA LYS A 43 6.92 -8.39 -13.36
C LYS A 43 7.95 -8.36 -12.21
N GLY A 44 8.49 -7.20 -11.90
CA GLY A 44 9.39 -6.99 -10.76
C GLY A 44 10.64 -7.85 -10.82
N TYR A 45 11.05 -8.42 -9.69
CA TYR A 45 12.26 -9.25 -9.62
C TYR A 45 12.17 -10.54 -10.44
N GLN A 46 10.97 -11.11 -10.63
CA GLN A 46 10.81 -12.27 -11.51
C GLN A 46 11.20 -11.94 -12.94
N GLY A 47 10.71 -10.83 -13.45
CA GLY A 47 11.06 -10.39 -14.80
C GLY A 47 12.51 -9.93 -14.94
N LEU A 48 13.12 -9.40 -13.85
CA LEU A 48 14.56 -9.14 -13.84
C LEU A 48 15.34 -10.44 -14.10
N LEU A 49 15.02 -11.53 -13.37
CA LEU A 49 15.68 -12.82 -13.53
C LEU A 49 15.42 -13.48 -14.89
N ASN A 50 14.29 -13.17 -15.51
CA ASN A 50 13.91 -13.66 -16.84
C ASN A 50 14.37 -12.73 -17.98
N GLU A 51 15.05 -11.64 -17.67
CA GLU A 51 15.45 -10.60 -18.63
C GLU A 51 14.26 -9.96 -19.37
N GLU A 52 13.06 -9.89 -18.75
CA GLU A 52 11.89 -9.20 -19.29
C GLU A 52 12.06 -7.67 -19.18
N ILE A 53 13.06 -7.14 -19.87
CA ILE A 53 13.51 -5.74 -19.79
C ILE A 53 13.23 -5.05 -21.11
N ILE A 54 12.62 -3.88 -21.05
CA ILE A 54 12.28 -3.06 -22.22
C ILE A 54 12.91 -1.68 -22.10
N ASP A 55 13.33 -1.10 -23.21
CA ASP A 55 13.67 0.33 -23.24
C ASP A 55 12.41 1.18 -23.13
N MET A 56 12.48 2.28 -22.40
CA MET A 56 11.34 3.17 -22.19
C MET A 56 11.63 4.60 -22.65
N GLU A 57 10.69 5.14 -23.38
CA GLU A 57 10.66 6.51 -23.84
C GLU A 57 9.52 7.31 -23.17
N ALA A 58 9.54 8.63 -23.26
CA ALA A 58 8.51 9.49 -22.69
C ALA A 58 7.09 9.18 -23.20
N LYS A 59 6.96 8.66 -24.43
CA LYS A 59 5.68 8.25 -25.02
C LYS A 59 5.08 7.01 -24.37
N ASP A 60 5.92 6.06 -23.88
CA ASP A 60 5.48 4.80 -23.30
C ASP A 60 4.78 4.98 -21.94
N VAL A 61 4.95 6.15 -21.34
CA VAL A 61 4.31 6.55 -20.09
C VAL A 61 3.28 7.67 -20.28
N SER A 62 2.82 7.89 -21.52
CA SER A 62 1.74 8.81 -21.79
C SER A 62 0.41 8.20 -21.37
N ASP A 63 -0.50 9.04 -20.85
CA ASP A 63 -1.88 8.68 -20.49
C ASP A 63 -2.02 7.48 -19.52
N ILE A 64 -1.03 7.31 -18.62
CA ILE A 64 -1.05 6.27 -17.60
C ILE A 64 -1.24 6.80 -16.18
N ILE A 65 -1.11 8.12 -15.94
CA ILE A 65 -1.16 8.72 -14.60
C ILE A 65 -2.49 8.43 -13.88
N GLN A 66 -3.59 8.35 -14.63
CA GLN A 66 -4.93 8.08 -14.11
C GLN A 66 -5.28 6.59 -14.06
N ARG A 67 -4.41 5.70 -14.57
CA ARG A 67 -4.69 4.27 -14.66
C ARG A 67 -4.29 3.55 -13.38
N GLY A 68 -5.19 2.73 -12.85
CA GLY A 68 -4.91 1.79 -11.78
C GLY A 68 -4.00 0.64 -12.23
N GLY A 69 -3.60 -0.20 -11.28
CA GLY A 69 -2.64 -1.28 -11.52
C GLY A 69 -1.25 -0.76 -11.85
N THR A 70 -0.47 -1.56 -12.59
CA THR A 70 0.88 -1.20 -13.03
C THR A 70 1.14 -1.71 -14.46
N ILE A 71 1.62 -0.83 -15.34
CA ILE A 71 1.95 -1.19 -16.74
C ILE A 71 3.14 -2.14 -16.84
N LEU A 72 4.00 -2.17 -15.82
CA LEU A 72 5.14 -3.09 -15.76
C LEU A 72 4.75 -4.47 -15.22
N GLY A 73 3.56 -4.58 -14.61
CA GLY A 73 3.13 -5.80 -13.93
C GLY A 73 3.95 -6.08 -12.68
N THR A 74 3.48 -7.03 -11.90
CA THR A 74 4.17 -7.50 -10.69
C THR A 74 4.02 -9.01 -10.56
N ALA A 75 4.99 -9.68 -9.95
CA ALA A 75 4.94 -11.10 -9.65
C ALA A 75 5.70 -11.40 -8.35
N ARG A 76 5.31 -12.51 -7.70
CA ARG A 76 6.10 -13.06 -6.60
C ARG A 76 7.33 -13.74 -7.17
N CYS A 77 8.50 -13.49 -6.58
CA CYS A 77 9.76 -14.12 -6.95
C CYS A 77 10.42 -14.71 -5.71
N LEU A 78 10.24 -16.02 -5.49
CA LEU A 78 10.86 -16.71 -4.37
C LEU A 78 12.36 -16.88 -4.58
N GLU A 79 12.79 -17.12 -5.82
CA GLU A 79 14.20 -17.24 -6.20
C GLU A 79 15.04 -16.01 -5.78
N PHE A 80 14.43 -14.82 -5.82
CA PHE A 80 15.10 -13.57 -5.45
C PHE A 80 15.33 -13.40 -3.93
N LYS A 81 14.74 -14.26 -3.10
CA LYS A 81 15.04 -14.31 -1.66
C LYS A 81 16.40 -14.97 -1.38
N GLU A 82 16.88 -15.79 -2.30
CA GLU A 82 18.12 -16.53 -2.18
C GLU A 82 19.29 -15.74 -2.78
N ALA A 83 20.49 -15.93 -2.19
CA ALA A 83 21.69 -15.20 -2.60
C ALA A 83 22.06 -15.42 -4.07
N GLU A 84 21.77 -16.62 -4.61
CA GLU A 84 22.03 -16.93 -6.02
C GLU A 84 21.15 -16.11 -6.96
N GLY A 85 19.84 -16.00 -6.68
CA GLY A 85 18.92 -15.16 -7.44
C GLY A 85 19.31 -13.70 -7.39
N GLN A 86 19.74 -13.21 -6.23
CA GLN A 86 20.22 -11.82 -6.07
C GLN A 86 21.47 -11.55 -6.90
N LYS A 87 22.45 -12.44 -6.89
CA LYS A 87 23.68 -12.35 -7.71
C LYS A 87 23.33 -12.35 -9.21
N LYS A 88 22.50 -13.30 -9.64
CA LYS A 88 22.00 -13.38 -11.01
C LYS A 88 21.31 -12.08 -11.43
N GLY A 89 20.45 -11.51 -10.58
CA GLY A 89 19.80 -10.22 -10.84
C GLY A 89 20.80 -9.08 -11.01
N ALA A 90 21.83 -9.00 -10.15
CA ALA A 90 22.88 -7.99 -10.27
C ALA A 90 23.73 -8.16 -11.54
N GLU A 91 24.02 -9.39 -11.95
CA GLU A 91 24.72 -9.71 -13.21
C GLU A 91 23.90 -9.29 -14.43
N ILE A 92 22.59 -9.54 -14.41
CA ILE A 92 21.65 -9.13 -15.46
C ILE A 92 21.62 -7.57 -15.55
N CYS A 93 21.58 -6.86 -14.41
CA CYS A 93 21.66 -5.42 -14.41
C CYS A 93 22.95 -4.94 -15.11
N LYS A 94 24.09 -5.52 -14.79
CA LYS A 94 25.39 -5.19 -15.41
C LYS A 94 25.39 -5.50 -16.91
N LYS A 95 24.85 -6.69 -17.31
CA LYS A 95 24.71 -7.12 -18.71
C LYS A 95 23.90 -6.12 -19.54
N HIS A 96 22.80 -5.60 -18.96
CA HIS A 96 21.93 -4.62 -19.63
C HIS A 96 22.36 -3.17 -19.42
N GLY A 97 23.50 -2.93 -18.77
CA GLY A 97 24.04 -1.60 -18.53
C GLY A 97 23.19 -0.75 -17.59
N ILE A 98 22.43 -1.39 -16.68
CA ILE A 98 21.60 -0.71 -15.66
C ILE A 98 22.53 -0.33 -14.50
N ASP A 99 22.68 0.97 -14.26
CA ASP A 99 23.54 1.52 -13.20
C ASP A 99 22.79 1.64 -11.86
N GLY A 100 21.47 1.86 -11.91
CA GLY A 100 20.62 1.94 -10.73
C GLY A 100 19.20 1.52 -11.03
N ILE A 101 18.43 1.17 -9.99
CA ILE A 101 17.02 0.75 -10.09
C ILE A 101 16.18 1.52 -9.10
N VAL A 102 15.05 2.05 -9.58
CA VAL A 102 13.96 2.52 -8.73
C VAL A 102 12.97 1.37 -8.53
N VAL A 103 12.76 0.99 -7.28
CA VAL A 103 11.92 -0.14 -6.87
C VAL A 103 10.64 0.41 -6.21
N ILE A 104 9.50 0.21 -6.85
CA ILE A 104 8.20 0.66 -6.34
C ILE A 104 7.49 -0.52 -5.67
N GLY A 105 7.30 -0.47 -4.36
CA GLY A 105 6.67 -1.57 -3.61
C GLY A 105 6.75 -1.38 -2.10
N GLY A 106 6.55 -2.44 -1.34
CA GLY A 106 6.62 -2.46 0.13
C GLY A 106 7.92 -3.05 0.66
N ASP A 107 7.97 -3.37 1.96
CA ASP A 107 9.14 -3.87 2.68
C ASP A 107 9.84 -5.05 2.01
N GLY A 108 9.08 -6.02 1.52
CA GLY A 108 9.66 -7.17 0.81
C GLY A 108 10.42 -6.76 -0.44
N SER A 109 9.97 -5.71 -1.12
CA SER A 109 10.63 -5.14 -2.31
C SER A 109 11.89 -4.38 -1.93
N TYR A 110 11.90 -3.72 -0.77
CA TYR A 110 13.08 -3.02 -0.24
C TYR A 110 14.19 -3.99 0.18
N ARG A 111 13.84 -5.15 0.74
CA ARG A 111 14.85 -6.21 1.02
C ARG A 111 15.54 -6.66 -0.27
N GLY A 112 14.79 -6.78 -1.37
CA GLY A 112 15.37 -7.07 -2.68
C GLY A 112 16.23 -5.92 -3.22
N ALA A 113 15.81 -4.68 -3.05
CA ALA A 113 16.58 -3.49 -3.41
C ALA A 113 17.90 -3.40 -2.62
N GLN A 114 17.85 -3.63 -1.30
CA GLN A 114 19.02 -3.69 -0.43
C GLN A 114 20.03 -4.76 -0.89
N ALA A 115 19.53 -5.94 -1.25
CA ALA A 115 20.39 -7.02 -1.75
C ALA A 115 21.13 -6.63 -3.04
N LEU A 116 20.43 -5.98 -3.99
CA LEU A 116 21.07 -5.45 -5.20
C LEU A 116 22.08 -4.34 -4.88
N SER A 117 21.76 -3.47 -3.93
CA SER A 117 22.66 -2.40 -3.50
C SER A 117 23.97 -2.96 -2.94
N ARG A 118 23.90 -4.00 -2.10
CA ARG A 118 25.08 -4.72 -1.58
C ARG A 118 25.93 -5.39 -2.67
N LEU A 119 25.34 -5.65 -3.85
CA LEU A 119 26.02 -6.22 -5.03
C LEU A 119 26.46 -5.15 -6.04
N GLY A 120 26.38 -3.86 -5.66
CA GLY A 120 26.90 -2.72 -6.40
C GLY A 120 25.97 -2.16 -7.48
N ILE A 121 24.66 -2.37 -7.37
CA ILE A 121 23.63 -1.70 -8.17
C ILE A 121 22.98 -0.62 -7.30
N ASN A 122 22.97 0.62 -7.72
CA ASN A 122 22.32 1.69 -6.96
C ASN A 122 20.81 1.43 -6.87
N THR A 123 20.23 1.58 -5.68
CA THR A 123 18.79 1.33 -5.51
C THR A 123 18.10 2.42 -4.69
N ILE A 124 16.92 2.83 -5.17
CA ILE A 124 16.01 3.72 -4.44
C ILE A 124 14.65 3.08 -4.40
N GLY A 125 14.08 2.93 -3.21
CA GLY A 125 12.74 2.42 -2.97
C GLY A 125 11.68 3.52 -2.96
N LEU A 126 10.50 3.25 -3.51
CA LEU A 126 9.31 4.08 -3.39
C LEU A 126 8.18 3.32 -2.68
N PRO A 127 7.47 3.94 -1.71
CA PRO A 127 6.46 3.26 -0.91
C PRO A 127 5.16 3.03 -1.69
N GLY A 128 5.09 1.92 -2.42
CA GLY A 128 3.94 1.50 -3.22
C GLY A 128 3.18 0.36 -2.55
N THR A 129 2.25 0.69 -1.67
CA THR A 129 1.35 -0.24 -0.96
C THR A 129 0.12 0.50 -0.47
N ILE A 130 -1.03 -0.19 -0.46
CA ILE A 130 -2.26 0.36 0.13
C ILE A 130 -2.29 0.24 1.66
N ASP A 131 -1.40 -0.54 2.27
CA ASP A 131 -1.50 -0.96 3.68
C ASP A 131 -1.05 0.12 4.67
N LEU A 132 -0.28 1.13 4.22
CA LEU A 132 0.35 2.18 5.05
C LEU A 132 1.27 1.63 6.15
N ASP A 133 1.75 0.40 5.99
CA ASP A 133 2.54 -0.36 6.96
C ASP A 133 4.05 -0.09 6.92
N ILE A 134 4.52 0.78 6.02
CA ILE A 134 5.92 1.19 5.93
C ILE A 134 6.21 2.25 7.01
N ALA A 135 7.06 1.89 7.97
CA ALA A 135 7.22 2.69 9.19
C ALA A 135 7.94 4.05 8.96
N CYS A 136 8.85 4.13 8.01
CA CYS A 136 9.63 5.34 7.74
C CYS A 136 8.84 6.44 7.00
N THR A 137 7.55 6.24 6.71
CA THR A 137 6.76 7.23 5.97
C THR A 137 5.34 7.37 6.54
N GLU A 138 4.82 8.59 6.49
CA GLU A 138 3.43 8.90 6.84
C GLU A 138 2.46 8.63 5.67
N TYR A 139 3.00 8.36 4.48
CA TYR A 139 2.19 8.15 3.28
C TYR A 139 2.76 7.05 2.39
N THR A 140 1.88 6.16 1.92
CA THR A 140 2.20 5.16 0.90
C THR A 140 1.29 5.33 -0.31
N ILE A 141 1.87 5.16 -1.51
CA ILE A 141 1.17 5.29 -2.79
C ILE A 141 0.09 4.20 -2.90
N GLY A 142 -1.16 4.61 -3.04
CA GLY A 142 -2.33 3.74 -3.14
C GLY A 142 -3.22 3.72 -1.91
N PHE A 143 -2.73 4.16 -0.76
CA PHE A 143 -3.50 4.15 0.49
C PHE A 143 -4.76 5.02 0.42
N ASP A 144 -4.63 6.26 -0.05
CA ASP A 144 -5.76 7.20 -0.13
C ASP A 144 -6.86 6.67 -1.08
N THR A 145 -6.47 6.09 -2.20
CA THR A 145 -7.42 5.48 -3.15
C THR A 145 -8.11 4.27 -2.53
N ALA A 146 -7.36 3.41 -1.83
CA ALA A 146 -7.93 2.23 -1.16
C ALA A 146 -8.96 2.63 -0.09
N VAL A 147 -8.66 3.65 0.72
CA VAL A 147 -9.60 4.22 1.70
C VAL A 147 -10.85 4.78 1.02
N ASN A 148 -10.71 5.57 -0.04
CA ASN A 148 -11.85 6.13 -0.77
C ASN A 148 -12.71 5.04 -1.42
N THR A 149 -12.10 3.99 -1.98
CA THR A 149 -12.82 2.85 -2.56
C THR A 149 -13.60 2.09 -1.47
N ALA A 150 -12.97 1.83 -0.33
CA ALA A 150 -13.62 1.18 0.79
C ALA A 150 -14.76 2.04 1.35
N MET A 151 -14.54 3.33 1.55
CA MET A 151 -15.54 4.28 2.04
C MET A 151 -16.80 4.29 1.15
N GLN A 152 -16.64 4.36 -0.17
CA GLN A 152 -17.77 4.30 -1.11
C GLN A 152 -18.53 2.98 -1.05
N ALA A 153 -17.85 1.86 -0.79
CA ALA A 153 -18.50 0.57 -0.61
C ALA A 153 -19.23 0.49 0.74
N ILE A 154 -18.64 1.00 1.81
CA ILE A 154 -19.23 1.06 3.14
C ILE A 154 -20.51 1.90 3.13
N ASP A 155 -20.52 3.06 2.48
CA ASP A 155 -21.72 3.91 2.35
C ASP A 155 -22.89 3.14 1.72
N LYS A 156 -22.64 2.39 0.63
CA LYS A 156 -23.66 1.57 -0.01
C LYS A 156 -24.19 0.44 0.89
N VAL A 157 -23.28 -0.20 1.67
CA VAL A 157 -23.68 -1.22 2.64
C VAL A 157 -24.48 -0.60 3.77
N LYS A 158 -24.09 0.60 4.22
CA LYS A 158 -24.78 1.34 5.29
C LYS A 158 -26.22 1.69 4.90
N ASP A 159 -26.45 2.14 3.65
CA ASP A 159 -27.79 2.44 3.14
C ASP A 159 -28.72 1.23 3.23
N THR A 160 -28.24 0.05 2.78
CA THR A 160 -29.05 -1.15 2.83
C THR A 160 -29.21 -1.70 4.26
N SER A 161 -28.16 -1.58 5.11
CA SER A 161 -28.20 -1.98 6.52
C SER A 161 -29.22 -1.16 7.30
N SER A 162 -29.28 0.15 7.06
CA SER A 162 -30.28 1.04 7.65
C SER A 162 -31.69 0.68 7.21
N SER A 163 -31.91 0.40 5.93
CA SER A 163 -33.23 0.06 5.37
C SER A 163 -33.80 -1.27 5.91
N HIS A 164 -32.93 -2.19 6.34
CA HIS A 164 -33.32 -3.51 6.83
C HIS A 164 -33.08 -3.70 8.33
N GLU A 165 -32.65 -2.67 9.04
CA GLU A 165 -32.34 -2.71 10.48
C GLU A 165 -31.35 -3.82 10.86
N ARG A 166 -30.27 -3.96 10.06
CA ARG A 166 -29.26 -5.02 10.17
C ARG A 166 -27.99 -4.57 10.84
N CYS A 167 -27.21 -5.53 11.33
CA CYS A 167 -25.79 -5.36 11.60
C CYS A 167 -24.96 -5.76 10.37
N SER A 168 -23.99 -4.95 9.98
CA SER A 168 -23.09 -5.26 8.87
C SER A 168 -21.65 -5.21 9.32
N ILE A 169 -20.91 -6.29 9.05
CA ILE A 169 -19.46 -6.37 9.24
C ILE A 169 -18.81 -6.19 7.88
N ILE A 170 -18.01 -5.14 7.73
CA ILE A 170 -17.30 -4.88 6.48
C ILE A 170 -15.82 -5.14 6.71
N GLU A 171 -15.29 -6.18 6.03
CA GLU A 171 -13.88 -6.51 6.07
C GLU A 171 -13.12 -5.72 5.01
N VAL A 172 -12.09 -4.97 5.48
CA VAL A 172 -11.23 -4.16 4.63
C VAL A 172 -9.81 -4.72 4.63
N MET A 173 -9.08 -4.48 3.53
CA MET A 173 -7.68 -4.87 3.41
C MET A 173 -6.79 -4.06 4.38
N GLY A 174 -5.51 -4.35 4.38
CA GLY A 174 -4.48 -3.74 5.23
C GLY A 174 -3.46 -4.76 5.71
N ARG A 175 -3.59 -6.03 5.30
CA ARG A 175 -2.73 -7.15 5.69
C ARG A 175 -2.72 -7.30 7.22
N ASN A 176 -1.58 -7.00 7.87
CA ASN A 176 -1.45 -7.07 9.33
C ASN A 176 -1.63 -5.69 10.01
N ALA A 177 -2.05 -4.68 9.26
CA ALA A 177 -2.20 -3.31 9.73
C ALA A 177 -3.65 -2.83 9.65
N GLY A 178 -4.10 -2.11 10.66
CA GLY A 178 -5.46 -1.59 10.78
C GLY A 178 -5.68 -0.18 10.25
N TYR A 179 -4.73 0.41 9.50
CA TYR A 179 -4.82 1.81 9.07
C TYR A 179 -6.00 2.10 8.14
N ILE A 180 -6.31 1.21 7.19
CA ILE A 180 -7.48 1.35 6.32
C ILE A 180 -8.75 1.24 7.16
N ALA A 181 -8.84 0.24 8.04
CA ALA A 181 -9.99 0.02 8.90
C ALA A 181 -10.25 1.24 9.80
N LEU A 182 -9.22 1.80 10.46
CA LEU A 182 -9.35 2.98 11.30
C LEU A 182 -9.82 4.20 10.51
N ARG A 183 -9.22 4.46 9.34
CA ARG A 183 -9.61 5.59 8.49
C ARG A 183 -11.04 5.48 8.01
N CYS A 184 -11.43 4.31 7.49
CA CYS A 184 -12.78 4.06 6.99
C CYS A 184 -13.79 4.11 8.13
N GLY A 185 -13.48 3.52 9.29
CA GLY A 185 -14.37 3.49 10.42
C GLY A 185 -14.69 4.89 10.95
N ILE A 186 -13.69 5.74 11.13
CA ILE A 186 -13.90 7.14 11.52
C ILE A 186 -14.66 7.91 10.43
N ALA A 187 -14.26 7.76 9.16
CA ALA A 187 -14.85 8.53 8.06
C ALA A 187 -16.31 8.17 7.77
N ASN A 188 -16.72 6.92 8.02
CA ASN A 188 -18.10 6.47 7.82
C ASN A 188 -18.92 6.42 9.13
N GLY A 189 -18.34 6.76 10.28
CA GLY A 189 -19.02 6.72 11.57
C GLY A 189 -19.44 5.29 11.94
N ALA A 190 -18.52 4.36 11.88
CA ALA A 190 -18.75 2.97 12.31
C ALA A 190 -18.86 2.90 13.85
N GLU A 191 -19.71 2.00 14.33
CA GLU A 191 -19.90 1.78 15.76
C GLU A 191 -18.76 1.00 16.39
N ASP A 192 -18.18 0.04 15.65
CA ASP A 192 -17.02 -0.71 16.11
C ASP A 192 -15.95 -0.78 15.00
N ILE A 193 -14.69 -0.68 15.39
CA ILE A 193 -13.53 -0.79 14.49
C ILE A 193 -12.55 -1.79 15.09
N LEU A 194 -12.30 -2.88 14.37
CA LEU A 194 -11.47 -3.99 14.84
C LEU A 194 -10.10 -3.90 14.15
N LEU A 195 -9.05 -3.74 14.95
CA LEU A 195 -7.68 -3.51 14.50
C LEU A 195 -6.74 -4.61 15.03
N PRO A 196 -5.84 -5.16 14.20
CA PRO A 196 -4.87 -6.16 14.65
C PRO A 196 -3.95 -5.65 15.77
N GLU A 197 -3.61 -4.36 15.73
CA GLU A 197 -2.74 -3.72 16.72
C GLU A 197 -3.41 -3.54 18.09
N LYS A 198 -4.72 -3.63 18.14
CA LYS A 198 -5.55 -3.50 19.34
C LYS A 198 -6.31 -4.81 19.58
N TYR A 199 -5.58 -5.90 19.72
CA TYR A 199 -6.12 -7.26 19.83
C TYR A 199 -6.86 -7.54 21.16
N ASP A 200 -7.35 -6.52 21.82
CA ASP A 200 -8.26 -6.65 22.97
C ASP A 200 -9.70 -6.91 22.52
N TYR A 201 -9.83 -7.74 21.45
CA TYR A 201 -11.11 -8.10 20.87
C TYR A 201 -11.94 -8.94 21.84
N ASN A 202 -12.93 -8.31 22.38
CA ASN A 202 -13.99 -8.99 23.16
C ASN A 202 -15.32 -8.89 22.42
N GLU A 203 -15.68 -9.97 21.71
CA GLU A 203 -16.94 -10.06 20.96
C GLU A 203 -18.17 -9.77 21.83
N GLN A 204 -18.09 -10.07 23.14
CA GLN A 204 -19.16 -9.75 24.08
C GLN A 204 -19.38 -8.24 24.22
N ASN A 205 -18.33 -7.43 24.13
CA ASN A 205 -18.46 -5.97 24.16
C ASN A 205 -19.24 -5.47 22.93
N ILE A 206 -18.94 -5.99 21.75
CA ILE A 206 -19.66 -5.65 20.52
C ILE A 206 -21.14 -6.04 20.65
N ILE A 207 -21.43 -7.26 21.12
CA ILE A 207 -22.79 -7.74 21.34
C ILE A 207 -23.53 -6.81 22.31
N ASN A 208 -22.90 -6.44 23.41
CA ASN A 208 -23.45 -5.53 24.39
C ASN A 208 -23.72 -4.12 23.81
N ASN A 209 -22.79 -3.59 23.00
CA ASN A 209 -22.95 -2.31 22.31
C ASN A 209 -24.16 -2.35 21.36
N ILE A 210 -24.28 -3.40 20.55
CA ILE A 210 -25.41 -3.58 19.63
C ILE A 210 -26.74 -3.58 20.39
N ILE A 211 -26.84 -4.36 21.47
CA ILE A 211 -28.05 -4.45 22.28
C ILE A 211 -28.38 -3.11 22.94
N THR A 212 -27.36 -2.42 23.47
CA THR A 212 -27.53 -1.13 24.14
C THR A 212 -27.96 -0.05 23.16
N ASN A 213 -27.30 0.04 22.02
CA ASN A 213 -27.62 1.02 20.97
C ASN A 213 -29.04 0.83 20.44
N ARG A 214 -29.47 -0.44 20.27
CA ARG A 214 -30.85 -0.74 19.85
C ARG A 214 -31.87 -0.29 20.88
N LYS A 215 -31.61 -0.42 22.20
CA LYS A 215 -32.48 0.10 23.24
C LYS A 215 -32.61 1.63 23.22
N HIS A 216 -31.59 2.32 22.70
CA HIS A 216 -31.61 3.78 22.52
C HIS A 216 -32.17 4.19 21.14
N GLY A 217 -32.76 3.26 20.38
CA GLY A 217 -33.43 3.57 19.12
C GLY A 217 -32.56 3.49 17.87
N LYS A 218 -31.32 3.03 17.99
CA LYS A 218 -30.45 2.81 16.85
C LYS A 218 -30.87 1.55 16.10
N THR A 219 -31.17 1.65 14.82
CA THR A 219 -31.79 0.56 14.05
C THR A 219 -30.76 -0.33 13.33
N HIS A 220 -29.58 0.19 13.02
CA HIS A 220 -28.51 -0.55 12.33
C HIS A 220 -27.18 -0.41 13.05
N HIS A 221 -26.22 -1.29 12.72
CA HIS A 221 -24.88 -1.30 13.33
C HIS A 221 -23.82 -1.65 12.29
N ILE A 222 -22.77 -0.85 12.20
CA ILE A 222 -21.68 -1.03 11.25
C ILE A 222 -20.39 -1.36 12.01
N ILE A 223 -19.78 -2.48 11.64
CA ILE A 223 -18.51 -2.94 12.19
C ILE A 223 -17.50 -2.94 11.05
N ILE A 224 -16.40 -2.20 11.18
CA ILE A 224 -15.29 -2.28 10.25
C ILE A 224 -14.24 -3.24 10.82
N ASN A 225 -13.96 -4.31 10.08
CA ASN A 225 -13.01 -5.34 10.48
C ASN A 225 -11.78 -5.33 9.57
N ALA A 226 -10.59 -5.19 10.13
CA ALA A 226 -9.35 -5.35 9.37
C ALA A 226 -9.13 -6.82 8.99
N GLU A 227 -8.68 -7.09 7.75
CA GLU A 227 -8.43 -8.46 7.28
C GLU A 227 -7.42 -9.23 8.15
N GLY A 228 -6.53 -8.51 8.85
CA GLY A 228 -5.56 -9.11 9.78
C GLY A 228 -6.21 -9.80 10.99
N ILE A 229 -7.44 -9.42 11.36
CA ILE A 229 -8.27 -10.13 12.32
C ILE A 229 -9.02 -11.27 11.63
N GLY A 230 -9.58 -10.99 10.43
CA GLY A 230 -10.32 -11.96 9.64
C GLY A 230 -11.61 -12.43 10.31
N HIS A 231 -12.04 -13.65 9.97
CA HIS A 231 -13.20 -14.34 10.59
C HIS A 231 -14.56 -13.63 10.46
N SER A 232 -14.71 -12.60 9.64
CA SER A 232 -15.92 -11.77 9.52
C SER A 232 -17.21 -12.57 9.31
N THR A 233 -17.16 -13.60 8.46
CA THR A 233 -18.35 -14.44 8.21
C THR A 233 -18.79 -15.25 9.43
N SER A 234 -17.84 -15.81 10.18
CA SER A 234 -18.16 -16.57 11.40
C SER A 234 -18.58 -15.67 12.55
N MET A 235 -17.97 -14.49 12.64
CA MET A 235 -18.34 -13.43 13.58
C MET A 235 -19.77 -12.96 13.35
N ALA A 236 -20.17 -12.74 12.10
CA ALA A 236 -21.55 -12.36 11.76
C ALA A 236 -22.56 -13.38 12.27
N ARG A 237 -22.31 -14.67 12.08
CA ARG A 237 -23.19 -15.74 12.57
C ARG A 237 -23.31 -15.77 14.09
N ARG A 238 -22.21 -15.55 14.82
CA ARG A 238 -22.21 -15.53 16.29
C ARG A 238 -22.96 -14.32 16.84
N ILE A 239 -22.74 -13.14 16.26
CA ILE A 239 -23.45 -11.91 16.64
C ILE A 239 -24.96 -12.07 16.38
N GLU A 240 -25.36 -12.60 15.22
CA GLU A 240 -26.76 -12.86 14.88
C GLU A 240 -27.40 -13.83 15.90
N ALA A 241 -26.71 -14.93 16.22
CA ALA A 241 -27.20 -15.90 17.20
C ALA A 241 -27.34 -15.29 18.60
N ALA A 242 -26.47 -14.41 19.02
CA ALA A 242 -26.49 -13.79 20.35
C ALA A 242 -27.49 -12.63 20.48
N THR A 243 -27.70 -11.87 19.39
CA THR A 243 -28.53 -10.65 19.42
C THR A 243 -29.91 -10.81 18.82
N GLY A 244 -30.13 -11.85 18.00
CA GLY A 244 -31.33 -12.01 17.16
C GLY A 244 -31.43 -11.00 16.02
N ILE A 245 -30.38 -10.20 15.78
CA ILE A 245 -30.35 -9.18 14.72
C ILE A 245 -29.66 -9.80 13.50
N GLU A 246 -30.33 -9.74 12.34
CA GLU A 246 -29.74 -10.22 11.10
C GLU A 246 -28.37 -9.53 10.87
N THR A 247 -27.32 -10.34 10.79
CA THR A 247 -25.95 -9.85 10.67
C THR A 247 -25.29 -10.40 9.41
N ARG A 248 -24.73 -9.52 8.59
CA ARG A 248 -24.09 -9.86 7.30
C ARG A 248 -22.65 -9.42 7.27
N ALA A 249 -21.78 -10.27 6.71
CA ALA A 249 -20.41 -9.94 6.44
C ALA A 249 -20.22 -9.60 4.94
N THR A 250 -19.51 -8.51 4.67
CA THR A 250 -19.10 -8.08 3.32
C THR A 250 -17.59 -7.96 3.30
N ILE A 251 -16.92 -8.78 2.49
CA ILE A 251 -15.46 -8.76 2.34
C ILE A 251 -15.13 -7.98 1.08
N LEU A 252 -14.52 -6.79 1.21
CA LEU A 252 -14.24 -5.93 0.07
C LEU A 252 -13.11 -6.48 -0.83
N GLY A 253 -12.07 -7.05 -0.22
CA GLY A 253 -10.98 -7.70 -0.94
C GLY A 253 -10.30 -6.80 -1.99
N TYR A 254 -9.93 -7.38 -3.10
CA TYR A 254 -9.08 -6.76 -4.13
C TYR A 254 -9.65 -5.52 -4.84
N MET A 255 -10.93 -5.22 -4.72
CA MET A 255 -11.46 -3.97 -5.28
C MET A 255 -10.77 -2.73 -4.71
N GLN A 256 -10.20 -2.82 -3.50
CA GLN A 256 -9.45 -1.75 -2.85
C GLN A 256 -8.07 -1.51 -3.47
N ARG A 257 -7.54 -2.45 -4.25
CA ARG A 257 -6.28 -2.28 -5.00
C ARG A 257 -6.47 -1.68 -6.38
N GLY A 258 -7.70 -1.67 -6.89
CA GLY A 258 -8.03 -1.23 -8.23
C GLY A 258 -8.52 0.21 -8.30
N GLY A 259 -8.84 0.61 -9.49
CA GLY A 259 -9.44 1.90 -9.79
C GLY A 259 -8.44 3.01 -10.10
N SER A 260 -8.98 4.13 -10.51
CA SER A 260 -8.21 5.33 -10.85
C SER A 260 -7.65 5.97 -9.57
N PRO A 261 -6.33 6.23 -9.47
CA PRO A 261 -5.75 6.83 -8.28
C PRO A 261 -6.32 8.23 -8.02
N THR A 262 -6.54 8.55 -6.74
CA THR A 262 -6.96 9.88 -6.31
C THR A 262 -5.93 10.94 -6.68
N ALA A 263 -6.32 12.22 -6.64
CA ALA A 263 -5.41 13.33 -6.85
C ALA A 263 -4.20 13.25 -5.90
N LYS A 264 -4.43 12.82 -4.65
CA LYS A 264 -3.40 12.70 -3.64
C LYS A 264 -2.39 11.61 -4.02
N ASP A 265 -2.83 10.41 -4.37
CA ASP A 265 -1.94 9.34 -4.80
C ASP A 265 -1.14 9.69 -6.06
N ARG A 266 -1.77 10.37 -7.05
CA ARG A 266 -1.05 10.84 -8.25
C ARG A 266 0.02 11.87 -7.92
N TYR A 267 -0.30 12.83 -7.04
CA TYR A 267 0.62 13.88 -6.64
C TYR A 267 1.83 13.31 -5.88
N TYR A 268 1.59 12.53 -4.82
CA TYR A 268 2.67 11.94 -4.02
C TYR A 268 3.54 11.00 -4.85
N ALA A 269 2.93 10.13 -5.66
CA ALA A 269 3.65 9.24 -6.55
C ALA A 269 4.54 10.00 -7.54
N SER A 270 4.04 11.12 -8.07
CA SER A 270 4.80 11.94 -9.04
C SER A 270 5.99 12.63 -8.39
N ILE A 271 5.82 13.22 -7.21
CA ILE A 271 6.92 13.90 -6.51
C ILE A 271 7.95 12.86 -6.01
N MET A 272 7.50 11.77 -5.39
CA MET A 272 8.40 10.70 -4.92
C MET A 272 9.21 10.10 -6.07
N GLY A 273 8.57 9.87 -7.23
CA GLY A 273 9.26 9.34 -8.41
C GLY A 273 10.32 10.27 -8.97
N ALA A 274 10.05 11.58 -9.00
CA ALA A 274 11.04 12.58 -9.41
C ALA A 274 12.20 12.67 -8.39
N TYR A 275 11.87 12.76 -7.11
CA TYR A 275 12.85 12.83 -6.03
C TYR A 275 13.79 11.61 -6.00
N ALA A 276 13.26 10.41 -6.26
CA ALA A 276 14.08 9.19 -6.33
C ALA A 276 15.18 9.28 -7.41
N VAL A 277 14.86 9.86 -8.57
CA VAL A 277 15.86 10.07 -9.64
C VAL A 277 16.90 11.12 -9.23
N ASP A 278 16.46 12.22 -8.64
CA ASP A 278 17.36 13.30 -8.24
C ASP A 278 18.36 12.84 -7.18
N ILE A 279 17.91 12.14 -6.12
CA ILE A 279 18.82 11.64 -5.07
C ILE A 279 19.76 10.52 -5.58
N MET A 280 19.33 9.73 -6.57
CA MET A 280 20.21 8.76 -7.23
C MET A 280 21.32 9.46 -8.01
N LEU A 281 21.03 10.57 -8.67
CA LEU A 281 22.02 11.39 -9.38
C LEU A 281 22.96 12.13 -8.43
N GLU A 282 22.52 12.45 -7.21
CA GLU A 282 23.37 12.95 -6.12
C GLU A 282 24.34 11.87 -5.58
N GLY A 283 24.25 10.64 -6.06
CA GLY A 283 25.09 9.52 -5.66
C GLY A 283 24.59 8.75 -4.46
N LYS A 284 23.37 9.02 -3.99
CA LYS A 284 22.74 8.23 -2.92
C LYS A 284 22.31 6.85 -3.46
N THR A 285 22.49 5.85 -2.64
CA THR A 285 22.10 4.46 -2.91
C THR A 285 21.61 3.79 -1.65
N ASN A 286 20.91 2.65 -1.77
CA ASN A 286 20.33 1.94 -0.63
C ASN A 286 19.36 2.83 0.16
N ARG A 287 18.54 3.64 -0.56
CA ARG A 287 17.61 4.59 0.08
C ARG A 287 16.17 4.21 -0.22
N VAL A 288 15.29 4.60 0.66
CA VAL A 288 13.84 4.60 0.44
C VAL A 288 13.31 6.03 0.62
N VAL A 289 12.50 6.47 -0.32
CA VAL A 289 11.83 7.76 -0.24
C VAL A 289 10.64 7.66 0.71
N GLY A 290 10.49 8.63 1.56
CA GLY A 290 9.36 8.79 2.48
C GLY A 290 8.77 10.18 2.43
N TYR A 291 7.68 10.35 3.14
CA TYR A 291 7.04 11.64 3.41
C TYR A 291 6.79 11.77 4.91
N GLN A 292 7.35 12.80 5.52
CA GLN A 292 7.16 13.10 6.94
C GLN A 292 7.10 14.62 7.16
N HIS A 293 6.23 15.05 8.05
CA HIS A 293 6.11 16.46 8.48
C HIS A 293 5.98 17.48 7.33
N GLY A 294 5.33 17.10 6.23
CA GLY A 294 5.14 17.98 5.09
C GLY A 294 6.25 17.92 4.03
N GLU A 295 7.30 17.13 4.24
CA GLU A 295 8.47 17.06 3.36
C GLU A 295 8.71 15.67 2.78
N PHE A 296 9.26 15.63 1.57
CA PHE A 296 9.77 14.40 0.96
C PHE A 296 11.23 14.22 1.37
N ILE A 297 11.53 13.11 1.99
CA ILE A 297 12.82 12.77 2.58
C ILE A 297 13.24 11.38 2.17
N ASP A 298 14.46 10.99 2.50
CA ASP A 298 14.96 9.64 2.23
C ASP A 298 15.64 9.04 3.47
N PHE A 299 15.51 7.72 3.61
CA PHE A 299 16.11 6.93 4.68
C PHE A 299 17.01 5.85 4.10
N ASP A 300 17.99 5.39 4.85
CA ASP A 300 18.66 4.12 4.55
C ASP A 300 17.65 2.98 4.62
N ILE A 301 17.71 2.03 3.66
CA ILE A 301 16.74 0.91 3.62
C ILE A 301 16.84 0.06 4.88
N GLU A 302 18.05 -0.17 5.41
CA GLU A 302 18.24 -1.01 6.61
C GLU A 302 17.62 -0.34 7.84
N GLU A 303 17.83 0.96 8.01
CA GLU A 303 17.20 1.75 9.07
C GLU A 303 15.68 1.76 8.92
N ALA A 304 15.18 2.02 7.71
CA ALA A 304 13.74 2.05 7.43
C ALA A 304 13.03 0.72 7.74
N LEU A 305 13.69 -0.42 7.46
CA LEU A 305 13.15 -1.76 7.73
C LEU A 305 13.19 -2.16 9.22
N GLN A 306 13.91 -1.41 10.06
CA GLN A 306 13.98 -1.62 11.52
C GLN A 306 13.02 -0.70 12.28
N MET A 307 12.48 0.32 11.63
CA MET A 307 11.51 1.22 12.26
C MET A 307 10.20 0.49 12.55
N GLU A 308 9.55 0.90 13.62
CA GLU A 308 8.22 0.42 13.99
C GLU A 308 7.19 1.54 13.86
N LYS A 309 5.97 1.18 13.51
CA LYS A 309 4.85 2.09 13.36
C LYS A 309 3.61 1.51 14.03
N GLY A 310 3.04 2.25 14.93
CA GLY A 310 1.81 1.87 15.63
C GLY A 310 0.61 2.69 15.17
N ILE A 311 -0.57 2.27 15.60
CA ILE A 311 -1.80 3.04 15.44
C ILE A 311 -1.72 4.32 16.29
N ASN A 312 -2.25 5.41 15.76
CA ASN A 312 -2.36 6.67 16.51
C ASN A 312 -3.43 6.51 17.60
N GLU A 313 -3.00 6.53 18.87
CA GLU A 313 -3.86 6.29 20.03
C GLU A 313 -5.01 7.30 20.10
N TYR A 314 -4.75 8.56 19.83
CA TYR A 314 -5.78 9.60 19.84
C TYR A 314 -6.85 9.35 18.78
N GLN A 315 -6.45 8.96 17.55
CA GLN A 315 -7.42 8.63 16.50
C GLN A 315 -8.25 7.39 16.87
N PHE A 316 -7.65 6.42 17.53
CA PHE A 316 -8.36 5.24 18.01
C PHE A 316 -9.34 5.60 19.14
N GLU A 317 -8.94 6.43 20.09
CA GLU A 317 -9.84 6.97 21.14
C GLU A 317 -11.00 7.75 20.53
N VAL A 318 -10.73 8.65 19.59
CA VAL A 318 -11.76 9.43 18.88
C VAL A 318 -12.76 8.52 18.18
N SER A 319 -12.34 7.39 17.62
CA SER A 319 -13.28 6.45 16.98
C SER A 319 -14.32 5.91 17.98
N HIS A 320 -13.93 5.64 19.22
CA HIS A 320 -14.86 5.22 20.27
C HIS A 320 -15.76 6.36 20.75
N LEU A 321 -15.23 7.59 20.86
CA LEU A 321 -16.04 8.75 21.24
C LEU A 321 -17.14 9.07 20.23
N LEU A 322 -16.90 8.80 18.95
CA LEU A 322 -17.84 9.10 17.87
C LEU A 322 -18.81 7.95 17.58
N SER A 323 -18.68 6.80 18.22
CA SER A 323 -19.52 5.60 17.97
C SER A 323 -20.81 5.54 18.79
N ILE A 324 -21.10 6.52 19.65
CA ILE A 324 -22.28 6.63 20.51
C ILE A 324 -23.54 7.04 19.74
#